data_f3c6773d8a3a85a78e7602d94ba02567
#
_entry.id   f3c6773d8a3a85a78e7602d94ba02567
#
_cell.length_a   1.000
_cell.length_b   1.000
_cell.length_c   1.000
_cell.angle_alpha   90.00
_cell.angle_beta   90.00
_cell.angle_gamma   90.00
#
_symmetry.space_group_name_H-M   'P 1'
#
loop_
_entity.id
_entity.type
_entity.pdbx_description
1 polymer ?
#
loop_
_entity_poly.entity_id
_entity_poly.type
_entity_poly.pdbx_seq_one_letter_code
_entity_poly.pdbx_strand_id
1 'polypeptide(L)'
;CTSPLVQKEHSDENGPDLIAKFVLDSKQAGGKLLAHFRQAWFLPKELERNARPEELKGIYVPFWAINAIARTSYEAEIGIHWYEQKEYTAVENGKKVTKTKTVKHTDWHHLSGSHACQYRNHLVCGSKGIPEEETNLLEPFDMGRCVAFDSAHLAGWIAEHFTVGVDQGAKTAVEEMQRLQGDRVAQFLPGDCYRGLTYGTSIEPERDRSVLMPIWVATYRHKGEVFRLLVNGQT
;
A
#
# COMPACT_ATOMS: atom_id res chain seq x y z
N CYS A 1 13.76 17.31 29.61
CA CYS A 1 14.17 16.46 28.50
C CYS A 1 14.33 17.34 27.29
N THR A 2 15.55 17.62 26.91
CA THR A 2 15.94 18.42 25.74
C THR A 2 15.79 17.53 24.51
N SER A 3 14.80 17.80 23.68
CA SER A 3 14.75 17.23 22.33
C SER A 3 15.94 17.76 21.53
N PRO A 4 16.74 16.91 20.88
CA PRO A 4 17.79 17.41 20.01
C PRO A 4 17.15 18.14 18.83
N LEU A 5 17.41 19.43 18.74
CA LEU A 5 17.22 20.22 17.54
C LEU A 5 18.16 19.66 16.46
N VAL A 6 17.55 19.25 15.40
CA VAL A 6 18.02 18.95 14.06
C VAL A 6 19.45 19.40 13.77
N GLN A 7 20.39 18.46 13.68
CA GLN A 7 21.63 18.68 13.00
C GLN A 7 21.48 18.37 11.51
N LYS A 8 21.77 19.38 10.70
CA LYS A 8 21.69 19.43 9.26
C LYS A 8 22.80 18.57 8.65
N GLU A 9 22.46 17.36 8.19
CA GLU A 9 23.31 16.68 7.19
C GLU A 9 22.41 16.18 6.07
N HIS A 10 22.60 16.75 4.88
CA HIS A 10 21.87 16.50 3.62
C HIS A 10 20.39 16.89 3.65
N SER A 11 20.15 18.18 3.70
CA SER A 11 18.91 18.77 3.20
C SER A 11 19.29 20.00 2.38
N ASP A 12 18.63 20.16 1.27
CA ASP A 12 18.53 21.46 0.60
C ASP A 12 18.23 22.54 1.63
N GLU A 13 18.76 23.74 1.42
CA GLU A 13 18.72 24.86 2.37
C GLU A 13 17.31 25.26 2.82
N ASN A 14 16.23 24.66 2.26
CA ASN A 14 14.85 25.09 2.42
C ASN A 14 13.91 24.09 3.16
N GLY A 15 14.39 22.93 3.64
CA GLY A 15 13.52 21.91 4.26
C GLY A 15 12.66 21.12 3.24
N PRO A 16 11.63 20.37 3.69
CA PRO A 16 10.73 19.65 2.78
C PRO A 16 9.92 20.60 1.89
N ASP A 17 9.47 20.15 0.72
CA ASP A 17 8.64 20.96 -0.19
C ASP A 17 7.22 21.16 0.37
N LEU A 18 6.68 20.10 0.94
CA LEU A 18 5.27 20.03 1.35
C LEU A 18 5.09 19.49 2.76
N ILE A 19 3.97 19.85 3.36
CA ILE A 19 3.50 19.27 4.62
C ILE A 19 1.99 19.05 4.55
N ALA A 20 1.54 17.89 5.03
CA ALA A 20 0.13 17.60 5.25
C ALA A 20 -0.23 17.88 6.72
N LYS A 21 -1.33 18.59 6.96
CA LYS A 21 -1.75 18.90 8.33
C LYS A 21 -2.47 17.71 8.96
N PHE A 22 -2.34 17.55 10.29
CA PHE A 22 -3.22 16.68 11.05
C PHE A 22 -4.67 17.11 10.90
N VAL A 23 -5.55 16.16 10.56
CA VAL A 23 -7.01 16.34 10.50
C VAL A 23 -7.66 15.67 11.70
N LEU A 24 -7.16 14.49 12.08
CA LEU A 24 -7.62 13.77 13.26
C LEU A 24 -6.85 14.27 14.50
N ASP A 25 -7.58 14.53 15.56
CA ASP A 25 -6.98 14.68 16.89
C ASP A 25 -6.63 13.31 17.49
N SER A 26 -5.90 13.30 18.61
CA SER A 26 -5.46 12.07 19.29
C SER A 26 -6.64 11.20 19.75
N LYS A 27 -7.75 11.82 20.16
CA LYS A 27 -8.96 11.11 20.59
C LYS A 27 -9.67 10.41 19.42
N GLN A 28 -9.77 11.09 18.29
CA GLN A 28 -10.35 10.53 17.08
C GLN A 28 -9.48 9.38 16.52
N ALA A 29 -8.16 9.57 16.48
CA ALA A 29 -7.21 8.54 16.07
C ALA A 29 -7.27 7.31 17.00
N GLY A 30 -7.33 7.53 18.31
CA GLY A 30 -7.52 6.45 19.30
C GLY A 30 -8.84 5.71 19.11
N GLY A 31 -9.92 6.43 18.81
CA GLY A 31 -11.22 5.84 18.50
C GLY A 31 -11.19 4.93 17.27
N LYS A 32 -10.52 5.35 16.19
CA LYS A 32 -10.34 4.53 14.97
C LYS A 32 -9.50 3.28 15.26
N LEU A 33 -8.43 3.44 16.02
CA LEU A 33 -7.58 2.33 16.42
C LEU A 33 -8.38 1.26 17.19
N LEU A 34 -9.15 1.68 18.20
CA LEU A 34 -10.01 0.79 18.99
C LEU A 34 -11.10 0.13 18.13
N ALA A 35 -11.68 0.87 17.18
CA ALA A 35 -12.68 0.32 16.25
C ALA A 35 -12.08 -0.77 15.36
N HIS A 36 -10.88 -0.53 14.82
CA HIS A 36 -10.15 -1.52 14.02
C HIS A 36 -9.86 -2.78 14.83
N PHE A 37 -9.42 -2.63 16.05
CA PHE A 37 -9.14 -3.75 16.94
C PHE A 37 -10.39 -4.58 17.29
N ARG A 38 -11.53 -3.94 17.50
CA ARG A 38 -12.79 -4.66 17.77
C ARG A 38 -13.27 -5.52 16.61
N GLN A 39 -12.86 -5.21 15.39
CA GLN A 39 -13.17 -6.02 14.20
C GLN A 39 -12.20 -7.20 14.03
N ALA A 40 -11.02 -7.14 14.62
CA ALA A 40 -10.03 -8.22 14.57
C ALA A 40 -10.42 -9.33 15.54
N TRP A 41 -10.81 -10.49 15.03
CA TRP A 41 -11.34 -11.65 15.77
C TRP A 41 -10.37 -12.27 16.80
N PHE A 42 -9.11 -11.84 16.82
CA PHE A 42 -8.04 -12.39 17.66
C PHE A 42 -7.38 -11.37 18.58
N LEU A 43 -8.10 -10.36 19.05
CA LEU A 43 -7.51 -9.40 19.96
C LEU A 43 -7.32 -10.01 21.36
N PRO A 44 -6.11 -10.00 21.91
CA PRO A 44 -5.93 -10.29 23.33
C PRO A 44 -6.68 -9.26 24.17
N LYS A 45 -7.49 -9.72 25.14
CA LYS A 45 -8.26 -8.84 26.03
C LYS A 45 -7.39 -7.82 26.80
N GLU A 46 -6.11 -8.11 26.91
CA GLU A 46 -5.10 -7.21 27.51
C GLU A 46 -4.84 -5.98 26.63
N LEU A 47 -4.92 -6.10 25.30
CA LEU A 47 -4.78 -4.99 24.36
C LEU A 47 -5.93 -4.00 24.46
N GLU A 48 -7.15 -4.48 24.65
CA GLU A 48 -8.34 -3.66 24.83
C GLU A 48 -8.24 -2.79 26.11
N ARG A 49 -7.53 -3.30 27.14
CA ARG A 49 -7.25 -2.57 28.39
C ARG A 49 -6.07 -1.61 28.27
N ASN A 50 -5.06 -1.90 27.44
CA ASN A 50 -3.80 -1.17 27.38
C ASN A 50 -3.70 -0.22 26.16
N ALA A 51 -4.61 -0.30 25.18
CA ALA A 51 -4.71 0.67 24.09
C ALA A 51 -5.39 1.97 24.59
N ARG A 52 -4.75 2.64 25.54
CA ARG A 52 -5.23 3.94 26.01
C ARG A 52 -4.90 5.00 24.97
N PRO A 53 -5.89 5.76 24.48
CA PRO A 53 -5.67 6.86 23.53
C PRO A 53 -4.71 7.94 24.05
N GLU A 54 -4.45 7.95 25.36
CA GLU A 54 -3.64 8.94 26.07
C GLU A 54 -2.13 8.84 25.75
N GLU A 55 -1.68 7.74 25.13
CA GLU A 55 -0.28 7.52 24.75
C GLU A 55 -0.02 7.74 23.24
N LEU A 56 -1.04 8.17 22.48
CA LEU A 56 -0.86 8.51 21.07
C LEU A 56 0.00 9.76 20.91
N LYS A 57 1.11 9.62 20.20
CA LYS A 57 2.00 10.73 19.85
C LYS A 57 1.86 11.03 18.37
N GLY A 58 1.53 12.28 18.04
CA GLY A 58 1.56 12.76 16.68
C GLY A 58 3.00 13.05 16.26
N ILE A 59 3.40 12.47 15.13
CA ILE A 59 4.69 12.73 14.52
C ILE A 59 4.51 13.05 13.04
N TYR A 60 5.41 13.84 12.50
CA TYR A 60 5.55 14.01 11.06
C TYR A 60 6.64 13.06 10.56
N VAL A 61 6.27 12.25 9.56
CA VAL A 61 7.17 11.31 8.91
C VAL A 61 7.47 11.80 7.50
N PRO A 62 8.74 11.83 7.09
CA PRO A 62 9.12 12.26 5.76
C PRO A 62 8.80 11.19 4.72
N PHE A 63 8.32 11.62 3.56
CA PHE A 63 8.08 10.79 2.38
C PHE A 63 8.62 11.47 1.12
N TRP A 64 9.02 10.65 0.17
CA TRP A 64 9.25 11.03 -1.21
C TRP A 64 7.97 10.78 -2.01
N ALA A 65 7.41 11.83 -2.58
CA ALA A 65 6.24 11.76 -3.46
C ALA A 65 6.71 11.81 -4.92
N ILE A 66 6.65 10.68 -5.60
CA ILE A 66 7.27 10.46 -6.91
C ILE A 66 6.17 10.36 -7.97
N ASN A 67 6.30 11.18 -9.03
CA ASN A 67 5.50 11.07 -10.23
C ASN A 67 6.27 10.28 -11.29
N ALA A 68 5.58 9.41 -12.00
CA ALA A 68 6.20 8.62 -13.07
C ALA A 68 5.18 8.19 -14.13
N ILE A 69 5.67 7.94 -15.34
CA ILE A 69 4.93 7.24 -16.38
C ILE A 69 5.45 5.82 -16.48
N ALA A 70 4.55 4.86 -16.36
CA ALA A 70 4.84 3.45 -16.58
C ALA A 70 4.32 3.01 -17.94
N ARG A 71 5.18 2.34 -18.72
CA ARG A 71 4.83 1.68 -19.99
C ARG A 71 5.16 0.22 -19.87
N THR A 72 4.15 -0.62 -20.00
CA THR A 72 4.26 -2.08 -19.84
C THR A 72 3.87 -2.76 -21.15
N SER A 73 4.74 -3.62 -21.68
CA SER A 73 4.40 -4.60 -22.71
C SER A 73 4.15 -5.95 -22.03
N TYR A 74 3.20 -6.71 -22.52
CA TYR A 74 2.83 -8.00 -21.94
C TYR A 74 2.41 -9.01 -22.99
N GLU A 75 2.57 -10.28 -22.65
CA GLU A 75 2.10 -11.44 -23.41
C GLU A 75 1.51 -12.46 -22.44
N ALA A 76 0.42 -13.11 -22.87
CA ALA A 76 -0.25 -14.15 -22.11
C ALA A 76 -1.02 -15.10 -23.02
N GLU A 77 -1.38 -16.28 -22.54
CA GLU A 77 -2.42 -17.11 -23.14
C GLU A 77 -3.73 -16.93 -22.37
N ILE A 78 -4.77 -16.55 -23.08
CA ILE A 78 -6.11 -16.31 -22.55
C ILE A 78 -6.97 -17.55 -22.80
N GLY A 79 -7.59 -18.06 -21.73
CA GLY A 79 -8.48 -19.20 -21.78
C GLY A 79 -9.95 -18.76 -21.82
N ILE A 80 -10.67 -19.28 -22.81
CA ILE A 80 -12.13 -19.12 -22.93
C ILE A 80 -12.77 -20.46 -22.61
N HIS A 81 -13.67 -20.47 -21.63
CA HIS A 81 -14.35 -21.68 -21.23
C HIS A 81 -15.59 -21.93 -22.06
N TRP A 82 -15.76 -23.18 -22.49
CA TRP A 82 -17.00 -23.67 -23.06
C TRP A 82 -17.40 -24.99 -22.42
N TYR A 83 -18.66 -25.37 -22.55
CA TYR A 83 -19.22 -26.50 -21.84
C TYR A 83 -19.88 -27.46 -22.84
N GLU A 84 -19.52 -28.74 -22.75
CA GLU A 84 -20.10 -29.82 -23.53
C GLU A 84 -20.90 -30.73 -22.62
N GLN A 85 -22.08 -31.11 -23.08
CA GLN A 85 -22.88 -32.12 -22.39
C GLN A 85 -22.52 -33.50 -22.94
N LYS A 86 -21.96 -34.38 -22.07
CA LYS A 86 -21.61 -35.77 -22.42
C LYS A 86 -22.53 -36.73 -21.70
N GLU A 87 -23.16 -37.61 -22.49
CA GLU A 87 -23.89 -38.72 -21.92
C GLU A 87 -22.95 -39.83 -21.47
N TYR A 88 -23.23 -40.45 -20.36
CA TYR A 88 -22.53 -41.60 -19.88
C TYR A 88 -23.50 -42.60 -19.23
N THR A 89 -23.16 -43.89 -19.29
CA THR A 89 -23.97 -44.94 -18.68
C THR A 89 -23.56 -45.16 -17.22
N ALA A 90 -24.50 -45.04 -16.31
CA ALA A 90 -24.33 -45.37 -14.91
C ALA A 90 -25.18 -46.62 -14.57
N VAL A 91 -24.80 -47.38 -13.54
CA VAL A 91 -25.61 -48.48 -13.02
C VAL A 91 -26.23 -48.04 -11.71
N GLU A 92 -27.57 -47.96 -11.68
CA GLU A 92 -28.36 -47.66 -10.48
C GLU A 92 -29.33 -48.81 -10.22
N ASN A 93 -29.31 -49.36 -9.02
CA ASN A 93 -30.15 -50.50 -8.61
C ASN A 93 -30.06 -51.67 -9.59
N GLY A 94 -28.89 -51.98 -10.12
CA GLY A 94 -28.64 -53.08 -11.08
C GLY A 94 -29.14 -52.80 -12.51
N LYS A 95 -29.66 -51.62 -12.82
CA LYS A 95 -30.10 -51.21 -14.14
C LYS A 95 -29.17 -50.14 -14.74
N LYS A 96 -28.89 -50.27 -16.03
CA LYS A 96 -28.13 -49.25 -16.78
C LYS A 96 -29.04 -48.05 -17.02
N VAL A 97 -28.60 -46.86 -16.56
CA VAL A 97 -29.28 -45.59 -16.80
C VAL A 97 -28.33 -44.64 -17.52
N THR A 98 -28.85 -43.88 -18.49
CA THR A 98 -28.07 -42.85 -19.18
C THR A 98 -28.16 -41.56 -18.34
N LYS A 99 -27.01 -41.01 -18.00
CA LYS A 99 -26.90 -39.72 -17.30
C LYS A 99 -26.07 -38.76 -18.13
N THR A 100 -26.34 -37.48 -18.00
CA THR A 100 -25.60 -36.39 -18.64
C THR A 100 -24.68 -35.74 -17.62
N LYS A 101 -23.45 -35.47 -18.00
CA LYS A 101 -22.51 -34.63 -17.26
C LYS A 101 -22.06 -33.47 -18.10
N THR A 102 -21.94 -32.32 -17.51
CA THR A 102 -21.30 -31.15 -18.12
C THR A 102 -19.79 -31.26 -18.01
N VAL A 103 -19.10 -31.20 -19.13
CA VAL A 103 -17.62 -31.20 -19.19
C VAL A 103 -17.20 -29.81 -19.58
N LYS A 104 -16.32 -29.23 -18.77
CA LYS A 104 -15.73 -27.92 -19.02
C LYS A 104 -14.48 -28.09 -19.88
N HIS A 105 -14.39 -27.32 -20.94
CA HIS A 105 -13.23 -27.21 -21.82
C HIS A 105 -12.70 -25.78 -21.81
N THR A 106 -11.45 -25.60 -22.22
CA THR A 106 -10.82 -24.27 -22.31
C THR A 106 -10.06 -24.20 -23.62
N ASP A 107 -10.42 -23.22 -24.43
CA ASP A 107 -9.68 -22.88 -25.62
C ASP A 107 -8.69 -21.75 -25.29
N TRP A 108 -7.44 -21.95 -25.71
CA TRP A 108 -6.36 -21.02 -25.38
C TRP A 108 -5.99 -20.18 -26.59
N HIS A 109 -5.88 -18.86 -26.38
CA HIS A 109 -5.54 -17.88 -27.41
C HIS A 109 -4.38 -17.02 -26.94
N HIS A 110 -3.37 -16.87 -27.79
CA HIS A 110 -2.26 -15.96 -27.51
C HIS A 110 -2.74 -14.51 -27.57
N LEU A 111 -2.33 -13.72 -26.57
CA LEU A 111 -2.61 -12.29 -26.48
C LEU A 111 -1.31 -11.55 -26.17
N SER A 112 -1.03 -10.50 -26.91
CA SER A 112 0.02 -9.54 -26.59
C SER A 112 -0.54 -8.13 -26.63
N GLY A 113 0.04 -7.23 -25.83
CA GLY A 113 -0.42 -5.87 -25.78
C GLY A 113 0.52 -4.95 -25.04
N SER A 114 0.12 -3.69 -24.95
CA SER A 114 0.81 -2.68 -24.17
C SER A 114 -0.17 -1.89 -23.29
N HIS A 115 0.30 -1.48 -22.13
CA HIS A 115 -0.45 -0.67 -21.18
C HIS A 115 0.43 0.49 -20.71
N ALA A 116 -0.15 1.68 -20.63
CA ALA A 116 0.52 2.84 -20.05
C ALA A 116 -0.33 3.44 -18.93
N CYS A 117 0.30 3.81 -17.84
CA CYS A 117 -0.37 4.53 -16.78
C CYS A 117 0.55 5.58 -16.16
N GLN A 118 -0.06 6.60 -15.58
CA GLN A 118 0.63 7.64 -14.83
C GLN A 118 0.47 7.39 -13.34
N TYR A 119 1.59 7.34 -12.61
CA TYR A 119 1.64 7.41 -11.17
C TYR A 119 1.73 8.87 -10.75
N ARG A 120 0.88 9.27 -9.83
CA ARG A 120 0.89 10.61 -9.26
C ARG A 120 1.08 10.52 -7.76
N ASN A 121 2.14 11.17 -7.27
CA ASN A 121 2.46 11.19 -5.85
C ASN A 121 2.53 9.78 -5.24
N HIS A 122 3.20 8.85 -5.90
CA HIS A 122 3.53 7.57 -5.29
C HIS A 122 4.46 7.84 -4.11
N LEU A 123 4.06 7.41 -2.93
CA LEU A 123 4.76 7.74 -1.71
C LEU A 123 5.74 6.62 -1.35
N VAL A 124 6.94 7.01 -0.97
CA VAL A 124 7.96 6.11 -0.40
C VAL A 124 8.46 6.74 0.88
N CYS A 125 8.58 5.95 1.94
CA CYS A 125 9.03 6.46 3.22
C CYS A 125 10.47 7.00 3.14
N GLY A 126 10.65 8.24 3.57
CA GLY A 126 11.95 8.93 3.62
C GLY A 126 12.72 8.66 4.92
N SER A 127 12.18 7.85 5.84
CA SER A 127 12.78 7.55 7.14
C SER A 127 12.97 6.04 7.31
N LYS A 128 14.13 5.65 7.89
CA LYS A 128 14.38 4.28 8.34
C LYS A 128 13.76 3.97 9.71
N GLY A 129 13.14 4.95 10.35
CA GLY A 129 12.50 4.81 11.67
C GLY A 129 11.21 3.98 11.63
N ILE A 130 10.53 3.93 10.49
CA ILE A 130 9.33 3.15 10.24
C ILE A 130 9.56 2.28 9.01
N PRO A 131 9.33 0.96 9.07
CA PRO A 131 9.41 0.09 7.91
C PRO A 131 8.45 0.51 6.79
N GLU A 132 8.87 0.34 5.52
CA GLU A 132 8.07 0.69 4.34
C GLU A 132 6.72 -0.05 4.34
N GLU A 133 6.73 -1.32 4.72
CA GLU A 133 5.51 -2.14 4.78
C GLU A 133 4.48 -1.59 5.77
N GLU A 134 4.93 -0.99 6.89
CA GLU A 134 4.04 -0.36 7.86
C GLU A 134 3.49 0.97 7.33
N THR A 135 4.30 1.75 6.62
CA THR A 135 3.86 3.03 6.06
C THR A 135 2.91 2.86 4.88
N ASN A 136 3.11 1.83 4.05
CA ASN A 136 2.21 1.49 2.95
C ASN A 136 0.80 1.10 3.42
N LEU A 137 0.68 0.53 4.63
CA LEU A 137 -0.62 0.23 5.24
C LEU A 137 -1.39 1.49 5.69
N LEU A 138 -0.72 2.64 5.82
CA LEU A 138 -1.35 3.90 6.18
C LEU A 138 -1.98 4.63 4.99
N GLU A 139 -1.64 4.23 3.78
CA GLU A 139 -2.21 4.82 2.57
C GLU A 139 -3.73 4.51 2.41
N PRO A 140 -4.48 5.33 1.72
CA PRO A 140 -4.05 6.54 1.01
C PRO A 140 -3.93 7.78 1.90
N PHE A 141 -2.94 8.63 1.58
CA PHE A 141 -2.87 10.00 2.08
C PHE A 141 -3.48 10.97 1.06
N ASP A 142 -4.18 11.99 1.55
CA ASP A 142 -4.75 13.02 0.70
C ASP A 142 -3.70 14.10 0.37
N MET A 143 -3.01 13.91 -0.75
CA MET A 143 -2.01 14.86 -1.25
C MET A 143 -2.60 16.22 -1.63
N GLY A 144 -3.90 16.29 -1.91
CA GLY A 144 -4.60 17.55 -2.21
C GLY A 144 -4.69 18.50 -1.02
N ARG A 145 -4.50 17.98 0.19
CA ARG A 145 -4.46 18.79 1.44
C ARG A 145 -3.06 19.21 1.87
N CYS A 146 -2.04 18.84 1.12
CA CYS A 146 -0.68 19.31 1.39
C CYS A 146 -0.55 20.77 1.03
N VAL A 147 0.19 21.49 1.87
CA VAL A 147 0.54 22.90 1.68
C VAL A 147 2.06 23.04 1.56
N ALA A 148 2.53 24.18 1.03
CA ALA A 148 3.96 24.48 1.05
C ALA A 148 4.48 24.41 2.49
N PHE A 149 5.65 23.82 2.67
CA PHE A 149 6.24 23.69 3.98
C PHE A 149 6.63 25.07 4.54
N ASP A 150 6.31 25.26 5.82
CA ASP A 150 6.80 26.34 6.66
C ASP A 150 7.16 25.74 8.02
N SER A 151 8.31 26.08 8.57
CA SER A 151 8.77 25.59 9.87
C SER A 151 7.80 25.85 11.02
N ALA A 152 6.97 26.91 10.90
CA ALA A 152 5.90 27.19 11.85
C ALA A 152 4.86 26.03 11.96
N HIS A 153 4.68 25.24 10.91
CA HIS A 153 3.80 24.08 10.95
C HIS A 153 4.26 22.98 11.89
N LEU A 154 5.56 22.94 12.21
CA LEU A 154 6.13 21.96 13.15
C LEU A 154 6.11 22.43 14.61
N ALA A 155 5.61 23.62 14.89
CA ALA A 155 5.56 24.14 16.25
C ALA A 155 4.72 23.21 17.16
N GLY A 156 5.39 22.61 18.18
CA GLY A 156 4.75 21.67 19.10
C GLY A 156 4.62 20.22 18.62
N TRP A 157 5.10 19.91 17.42
CA TRP A 157 5.11 18.57 16.85
C TRP A 157 6.51 17.98 16.78
N ILE A 158 6.57 16.67 16.83
CA ILE A 158 7.81 15.90 16.53
C ILE A 158 7.83 15.63 15.05
N ALA A 159 8.99 15.78 14.41
CA ALA A 159 9.22 15.38 13.02
C ALA A 159 10.43 14.48 12.94
N GLU A 160 10.33 13.42 12.14
CA GLU A 160 11.48 12.59 11.78
C GLU A 160 12.28 13.24 10.65
N HIS A 161 13.54 12.84 10.54
CA HIS A 161 14.44 13.31 9.49
C HIS A 161 14.39 12.40 8.27
N PHE A 162 14.70 12.96 7.11
CA PHE A 162 15.04 12.18 5.93
C PHE A 162 16.33 11.43 6.20
N THR A 163 16.25 10.10 6.28
CA THR A 163 17.38 9.18 6.41
C THR A 163 17.52 8.27 5.19
N VAL A 164 16.56 8.34 4.27
CA VAL A 164 16.58 7.74 2.94
C VAL A 164 16.71 8.87 1.94
N GLY A 165 17.82 8.87 1.17
CA GLY A 165 18.05 9.88 0.13
C GLY A 165 17.07 9.74 -1.04
N VAL A 166 16.91 10.80 -1.81
CA VAL A 166 15.97 10.86 -2.95
C VAL A 166 16.23 9.75 -3.98
N ASP A 167 17.51 9.49 -4.33
CA ASP A 167 17.87 8.45 -5.28
C ASP A 167 17.43 7.04 -4.81
N GLN A 168 17.61 6.76 -3.52
CA GLN A 168 17.17 5.50 -2.93
C GLN A 168 15.64 5.42 -2.89
N GLY A 169 14.96 6.50 -2.53
CA GLY A 169 13.50 6.60 -2.57
C GLY A 169 12.95 6.38 -3.98
N ALA A 170 13.56 7.01 -4.99
CA ALA A 170 13.19 6.84 -6.39
C ALA A 170 13.37 5.38 -6.86
N LYS A 171 14.46 4.72 -6.45
CA LYS A 171 14.69 3.30 -6.76
C LYS A 171 13.61 2.41 -6.15
N THR A 172 13.29 2.60 -4.88
CA THR A 172 12.21 1.86 -4.20
C THR A 172 10.87 2.08 -4.90
N ALA A 173 10.54 3.33 -5.25
CA ALA A 173 9.31 3.64 -5.99
C ALA A 173 9.23 2.91 -7.33
N VAL A 174 10.33 2.85 -8.09
CA VAL A 174 10.38 2.13 -9.37
C VAL A 174 10.11 0.64 -9.17
N GLU A 175 10.73 0.02 -8.17
CA GLU A 175 10.54 -1.41 -7.85
C GLU A 175 9.06 -1.70 -7.47
N GLU A 176 8.46 -0.84 -6.66
CA GLU A 176 7.05 -0.95 -6.27
C GLU A 176 6.09 -0.75 -7.46
N MET A 177 6.33 0.29 -8.26
CA MET A 177 5.53 0.55 -9.45
C MET A 177 5.61 -0.60 -10.45
N GLN A 178 6.79 -1.21 -10.65
CA GLN A 178 6.96 -2.38 -11.52
C GLN A 178 6.12 -3.56 -11.04
N ARG A 179 6.14 -3.85 -9.73
CA ARG A 179 5.30 -4.89 -9.14
C ARG A 179 3.81 -4.61 -9.34
N LEU A 180 3.38 -3.39 -9.07
CA LEU A 180 1.98 -2.96 -9.24
C LEU A 180 1.51 -3.06 -10.71
N GLN A 181 2.41 -2.91 -11.69
CA GLN A 181 2.06 -3.09 -13.11
C GLN A 181 1.71 -4.54 -13.43
N GLY A 182 2.41 -5.51 -12.89
CA GLY A 182 2.08 -6.92 -13.07
C GLY A 182 0.67 -7.25 -12.60
N ASP A 183 0.32 -6.81 -11.40
CA ASP A 183 -1.02 -7.00 -10.83
C ASP A 183 -2.11 -6.30 -11.67
N ARG A 184 -1.84 -5.09 -12.15
CA ARG A 184 -2.76 -4.35 -13.02
C ARG A 184 -2.99 -5.06 -14.35
N VAL A 185 -1.92 -5.52 -15.01
CA VAL A 185 -2.06 -6.26 -16.27
C VAL A 185 -2.91 -7.51 -16.03
N ALA A 186 -2.64 -8.27 -14.99
CA ALA A 186 -3.39 -9.48 -14.66
C ALA A 186 -4.90 -9.22 -14.46
N GLN A 187 -5.26 -8.05 -13.90
CA GLN A 187 -6.65 -7.69 -13.62
C GLN A 187 -7.48 -7.35 -14.85
N PHE A 188 -6.88 -6.82 -15.93
CA PHE A 188 -7.63 -6.43 -17.12
C PHE A 188 -7.52 -7.40 -18.28
N LEU A 189 -6.77 -8.52 -18.13
CA LEU A 189 -6.72 -9.54 -19.15
C LEU A 189 -8.13 -10.09 -19.44
N PRO A 190 -8.52 -10.20 -20.71
CA PRO A 190 -9.82 -10.75 -21.08
C PRO A 190 -9.87 -12.28 -20.88
N GLY A 191 -11.09 -12.85 -21.04
CA GLY A 191 -11.31 -14.29 -20.92
C GLY A 191 -11.67 -14.73 -19.51
N ASP A 192 -11.84 -16.04 -19.33
CA ASP A 192 -12.24 -16.63 -18.07
C ASP A 192 -11.04 -16.96 -17.17
N CYS A 193 -9.88 -17.13 -17.78
CA CYS A 193 -8.60 -17.37 -17.10
C CYS A 193 -7.43 -17.03 -18.01
N TYR A 194 -6.25 -16.97 -17.43
CA TYR A 194 -5.00 -16.79 -18.20
C TYR A 194 -3.90 -17.68 -17.63
N ARG A 195 -2.85 -17.87 -18.42
CA ARG A 195 -1.61 -18.53 -18.05
C ARG A 195 -0.42 -17.92 -18.79
N GLY A 196 0.79 -18.16 -18.28
CA GLY A 196 2.02 -17.75 -18.95
C GLY A 196 2.15 -16.23 -19.13
N LEU A 197 1.54 -15.41 -18.22
CA LEU A 197 1.70 -13.97 -18.26
C LEU A 197 3.17 -13.59 -18.05
N THR A 198 3.73 -12.93 -19.06
CA THR A 198 5.03 -12.26 -18.98
C THR A 198 4.83 -10.78 -19.27
N TYR A 199 5.60 -9.93 -18.59
CA TYR A 199 5.54 -8.49 -18.82
C TYR A 199 6.89 -7.83 -18.59
N GLY A 200 7.11 -6.71 -19.26
CA GLY A 200 8.25 -5.83 -19.05
C GLY A 200 7.77 -4.39 -18.91
N THR A 201 8.20 -3.71 -17.85
CA THR A 201 7.78 -2.34 -17.56
C THR A 201 8.97 -1.39 -17.58
N SER A 202 8.85 -0.31 -18.34
CA SER A 202 9.71 0.87 -18.27
C SER A 202 9.03 1.92 -17.41
N ILE A 203 9.74 2.44 -16.41
CA ILE A 203 9.28 3.53 -15.56
C ILE A 203 10.12 4.77 -15.87
N GLU A 204 9.45 5.86 -16.20
CA GLU A 204 10.06 7.16 -16.47
C GLU A 204 9.67 8.13 -15.34
N PRO A 205 10.56 8.39 -14.34
CA PRO A 205 10.29 9.39 -13.32
C PRO A 205 10.16 10.78 -13.93
N GLU A 206 9.15 11.54 -13.49
CA GLU A 206 8.91 12.91 -13.99
C GLU A 206 9.37 13.97 -12.98
N ARG A 207 9.00 13.81 -11.70
CA ARG A 207 9.28 14.78 -10.65
C ARG A 207 9.12 14.16 -9.27
N ASP A 208 10.04 14.47 -8.38
CA ASP A 208 10.01 14.11 -6.97
C ASP A 208 9.71 15.35 -6.12
N ARG A 209 9.04 15.14 -5.02
CA ARG A 209 8.84 16.14 -3.98
C ARG A 209 9.01 15.51 -2.63
N SER A 210 9.61 16.25 -1.72
CA SER A 210 9.68 15.85 -0.32
C SER A 210 8.43 16.34 0.42
N VAL A 211 7.84 15.47 1.26
CA VAL A 211 6.61 15.78 1.97
C VAL A 211 6.63 15.21 3.38
N LEU A 212 6.13 15.97 4.35
CA LEU A 212 5.90 15.50 5.72
C LEU A 212 4.45 15.06 5.88
N MET A 213 4.26 13.79 6.28
CA MET A 213 2.93 13.20 6.50
C MET A 213 2.64 13.03 7.98
N PRO A 214 1.42 13.38 8.43
CA PRO A 214 1.01 13.28 9.82
C PRO A 214 0.66 11.84 10.18
N ILE A 215 1.31 11.28 11.18
CA ILE A 215 1.06 9.92 11.68
C ILE A 215 0.90 9.95 13.19
N TRP A 216 -0.15 9.30 13.70
CA TRP A 216 -0.30 8.99 15.10
C TRP A 216 0.37 7.66 15.40
N VAL A 217 1.23 7.65 16.39
CA VAL A 217 1.97 6.45 16.85
C VAL A 217 1.57 6.14 18.28
N ALA A 218 1.18 4.89 18.51
CA ALA A 218 1.04 4.32 19.85
C ALA A 218 2.00 3.14 19.99
N THR A 219 2.49 2.92 21.21
CA THR A 219 3.27 1.74 21.56
C THR A 219 2.56 0.97 22.66
N TYR A 220 2.51 -0.35 22.52
CA TYR A 220 2.00 -1.19 23.59
C TYR A 220 2.93 -2.39 23.84
N ARG A 221 2.85 -2.94 25.04
CA ARG A 221 3.61 -4.14 25.39
C ARG A 221 2.67 -5.34 25.53
N HIS A 222 3.03 -6.44 24.90
CA HIS A 222 2.33 -7.70 25.05
C HIS A 222 3.36 -8.83 25.25
N LYS A 223 3.23 -9.61 26.30
CA LYS A 223 4.16 -10.71 26.64
C LYS A 223 5.65 -10.33 26.66
N GLY A 224 5.95 -9.09 27.05
CA GLY A 224 7.33 -8.56 27.11
C GLY A 224 7.84 -7.92 25.82
N GLU A 225 7.16 -8.13 24.70
CA GLU A 225 7.47 -7.50 23.41
C GLU A 225 6.77 -6.15 23.26
N VAL A 226 7.43 -5.21 22.56
CA VAL A 226 6.89 -3.88 22.27
C VAL A 226 6.36 -3.88 20.84
N PHE A 227 5.10 -3.55 20.68
CA PHE A 227 4.44 -3.38 19.41
C PHE A 227 4.16 -1.91 19.14
N ARG A 228 4.22 -1.54 17.88
CA ARG A 228 3.89 -0.20 17.39
C ARG A 228 2.56 -0.26 16.65
N LEU A 229 1.76 0.77 16.85
CA LEU A 229 0.51 0.98 16.14
C LEU A 229 0.58 2.33 15.45
N LEU A 230 0.21 2.37 14.20
CA LEU A 230 0.24 3.57 13.38
C LEU A 230 -1.18 3.90 12.92
N VAL A 231 -1.51 5.18 12.89
CA VAL A 231 -2.78 5.68 12.36
C VAL A 231 -2.48 6.88 11.47
N ASN A 232 -3.06 6.88 10.27
CA ASN A 232 -3.00 8.02 9.37
C ASN A 232 -3.64 9.25 10.04
N GLY A 233 -2.91 10.35 10.13
CA GLY A 233 -3.37 11.57 10.80
C GLY A 233 -4.39 12.39 10.00
N GLN A 234 -4.67 11.97 8.73
CA GLN A 234 -5.63 12.66 7.85
C GLN A 234 -6.99 11.93 7.77
N THR A 235 -7.00 10.59 7.91
CA THR A 235 -8.22 9.78 7.66
C THR A 235 -8.60 8.89 8.83
#